data_f8eacd1bf6efcac7910f761c4dcb724d
#
_entry.id   f8eacd1bf6efcac7910f761c4dcb724d
#
_cell.length_a   1.000
_cell.length_b   1.000
_cell.length_c   1.000
_cell.angle_alpha   90.00
_cell.angle_beta   90.00
_cell.angle_gamma   90.00
#
_symmetry.space_group_name_H-M   'P 1'
#
loop_
_entity.id
_entity.type
_entity.pdbx_description
1 polymer ?
#
loop_
_entity_poly.entity_id
_entity_poly.type
_entity_poly.pdbx_seq_one_letter_code
_entity_poly.pdbx_strand_id
1 'polypeptide(L)'
;MMESIEPSQWIVDLTDRAAYLRGRYLTSFSQCEFLLADLSVKIDNRFRYSLEKRVGAAKTMAESNGALNQYAEDLVPLLDHLTTRSERRHWLAHGFLTFISDKKGNHLFEFRRYVQEDGGKLVLMTWQATIDDLQDAADAINRYCTAFVKLHERIYREQKLE
;
A
#
# COMPACT_ATOMS: atom_id res chain seq x y z
N MET A 1 -34.25 20.75 17.62
CA MET A 1 -34.04 19.37 17.11
C MET A 1 -33.35 19.49 15.77
N MET A 2 -32.13 18.99 15.65
CA MET A 2 -31.53 18.82 14.33
C MET A 2 -32.19 17.61 13.69
N GLU A 3 -32.96 17.82 12.63
CA GLU A 3 -33.41 16.69 11.80
C GLU A 3 -32.16 16.01 11.25
N SER A 4 -31.99 14.73 11.57
CA SER A 4 -30.96 13.91 10.98
C SER A 4 -31.34 13.69 9.51
N ILE A 5 -30.72 14.43 8.60
CA ILE A 5 -30.86 14.19 7.16
C ILE A 5 -30.16 12.84 6.91
N GLU A 6 -30.93 11.78 6.67
CA GLU A 6 -30.37 10.51 6.24
C GLU A 6 -29.69 10.71 4.87
N PRO A 7 -28.44 10.24 4.73
CA PRO A 7 -27.76 10.33 3.44
C PRO A 7 -28.54 9.52 2.41
N SER A 8 -28.59 10.03 1.16
CA SER A 8 -29.20 9.29 0.06
C SER A 8 -28.48 7.96 -0.18
N GLN A 9 -29.21 6.92 -0.58
CA GLN A 9 -28.67 5.56 -0.74
C GLN A 9 -27.40 5.53 -1.63
N TRP A 10 -27.35 6.30 -2.70
CA TRP A 10 -26.19 6.34 -3.57
C TRP A 10 -24.91 6.87 -2.89
N ILE A 11 -25.03 7.78 -1.91
CA ILE A 11 -23.89 8.26 -1.11
C ILE A 11 -23.38 7.12 -0.22
N VAL A 12 -24.31 6.37 0.39
CA VAL A 12 -23.97 5.20 1.21
C VAL A 12 -23.24 4.18 0.37
N ASP A 13 -23.80 3.80 -0.79
CA ASP A 13 -23.20 2.81 -1.69
C ASP A 13 -21.80 3.23 -2.16
N LEU A 14 -21.62 4.51 -2.49
CA LEU A 14 -20.33 5.04 -2.93
C LEU A 14 -19.30 5.05 -1.79
N THR A 15 -19.73 5.37 -0.58
CA THR A 15 -18.89 5.38 0.62
C THR A 15 -18.47 3.94 0.99
N ASP A 16 -19.39 2.99 0.94
CA ASP A 16 -19.11 1.57 1.17
C ASP A 16 -18.14 1.03 0.12
N ARG A 17 -18.31 1.43 -1.14
CA ARG A 17 -17.37 1.08 -2.21
C ARG A 17 -15.97 1.62 -1.94
N ALA A 18 -15.85 2.88 -1.53
CA ALA A 18 -14.56 3.48 -1.17
C ALA A 18 -13.89 2.77 0.02
N ALA A 19 -14.67 2.43 1.06
CA ALA A 19 -14.18 1.68 2.21
C ALA A 19 -13.68 0.27 1.80
N TYR A 20 -14.40 -0.42 0.93
CA TYR A 20 -14.01 -1.71 0.39
C TYR A 20 -12.69 -1.62 -0.41
N LEU A 21 -12.57 -0.65 -1.32
CA LEU A 21 -11.36 -0.45 -2.13
C LEU A 21 -10.15 -0.08 -1.28
N ARG A 22 -10.35 0.75 -0.26
CA ARG A 22 -9.34 1.06 0.76
C ARG A 22 -8.87 -0.22 1.45
N GLY A 23 -9.79 -1.06 1.89
CA GLY A 23 -9.48 -2.34 2.53
C GLY A 23 -8.70 -3.28 1.62
N ARG A 24 -9.11 -3.41 0.36
CA ARG A 24 -8.39 -4.21 -0.65
C ARG A 24 -6.95 -3.73 -0.85
N TYR A 25 -6.76 -2.41 -1.00
CA TYR A 25 -5.43 -1.84 -1.16
C TYR A 25 -4.53 -2.18 0.03
N LEU A 26 -5.00 -1.90 1.24
CA LEU A 26 -4.23 -2.12 2.47
C LEU A 26 -3.90 -3.60 2.68
N THR A 27 -4.83 -4.50 2.39
CA THR A 27 -4.62 -5.94 2.51
C THR A 27 -3.52 -6.42 1.55
N SER A 28 -3.59 -6.06 0.27
CA SER A 28 -2.59 -6.44 -0.73
C SER A 28 -1.21 -5.85 -0.41
N PHE A 29 -1.17 -4.59 0.02
CA PHE A 29 0.09 -3.95 0.42
C PHE A 29 0.72 -4.64 1.63
N SER A 30 -0.06 -4.91 2.67
CA SER A 30 0.41 -5.59 3.88
C SER A 30 0.88 -7.01 3.61
N GLN A 31 0.28 -7.70 2.64
CA GLN A 31 0.75 -9.01 2.20
C GLN A 31 2.16 -8.92 1.59
N CYS A 32 2.42 -7.93 0.73
CA CYS A 32 3.77 -7.69 0.21
C CYS A 32 4.77 -7.37 1.33
N GLU A 33 4.39 -6.53 2.30
CA GLU A 33 5.24 -6.23 3.46
C GLU A 33 5.57 -7.48 4.27
N PHE A 34 4.59 -8.37 4.46
CA PHE A 34 4.80 -9.64 5.16
C PHE A 34 5.76 -10.56 4.40
N LEU A 35 5.58 -10.74 3.10
CA LEU A 35 6.45 -11.59 2.27
C LEU A 35 7.91 -11.11 2.28
N LEU A 36 8.13 -9.79 2.28
CA LEU A 36 9.47 -9.21 2.44
C LEU A 36 10.08 -9.49 3.82
N ALA A 37 9.28 -9.38 4.87
CA ALA A 37 9.74 -9.69 6.22
C ALA A 37 10.10 -11.17 6.34
N ASP A 38 9.29 -12.05 5.76
CA ASP A 38 9.49 -13.48 5.77
C ASP A 38 10.78 -13.89 5.03
N LEU A 39 11.03 -13.35 3.83
CA LEU A 39 12.31 -13.55 3.12
C LEU A 39 13.52 -13.13 3.97
N SER A 40 13.43 -11.98 4.65
CA SER A 40 14.50 -11.53 5.54
C SER A 40 14.75 -12.48 6.70
N VAL A 41 13.69 -13.03 7.30
CA VAL A 41 13.81 -13.99 8.40
C VAL A 41 14.41 -15.31 7.89
N LYS A 42 13.93 -15.81 6.76
CA LYS A 42 14.33 -17.12 6.23
C LYS A 42 15.75 -17.12 5.64
N ILE A 43 16.19 -16.03 5.05
CA ILE A 43 17.49 -15.95 4.36
C ILE A 43 18.60 -15.45 5.28
N ASP A 44 18.37 -14.38 6.05
CA ASP A 44 19.42 -13.79 6.92
C ASP A 44 19.10 -13.81 8.41
N ASN A 45 18.02 -14.50 8.81
CA ASN A 45 17.56 -14.65 10.19
C ASN A 45 17.34 -13.31 10.91
N ARG A 46 16.84 -12.30 10.19
CA ARG A 46 16.58 -10.96 10.74
C ARG A 46 15.18 -10.47 10.43
N PHE A 47 14.43 -10.10 11.48
CA PHE A 47 13.17 -9.41 11.32
C PHE A 47 13.39 -7.89 11.26
N ARG A 48 12.86 -7.26 10.20
CA ARG A 48 12.93 -5.80 10.00
C ARG A 48 11.54 -5.18 10.11
N TYR A 49 11.41 -4.16 10.96
CA TYR A 49 10.11 -3.58 11.30
C TYR A 49 9.58 -2.62 10.24
N SER A 50 10.43 -1.81 9.60
CA SER A 50 9.98 -0.82 8.61
C SER A 50 10.05 -1.35 7.19
N LEU A 51 9.13 -0.87 6.33
CA LEU A 51 9.14 -1.18 4.90
C LEU A 51 10.48 -0.82 4.25
N GLU A 52 11.01 0.36 4.55
CA GLU A 52 12.30 0.83 4.02
C GLU A 52 13.44 -0.16 4.30
N LYS A 53 13.53 -0.63 5.55
CA LYS A 53 14.54 -1.63 5.94
C LYS A 53 14.31 -2.99 5.26
N ARG A 54 13.05 -3.40 5.07
CA ARG A 54 12.70 -4.65 4.36
C ARG A 54 13.09 -4.57 2.88
N VAL A 55 12.73 -3.46 2.23
CA VAL A 55 13.07 -3.22 0.82
C VAL A 55 14.60 -3.11 0.65
N GLY A 56 15.28 -2.35 1.50
CA GLY A 56 16.74 -2.21 1.46
C GLY A 56 17.45 -3.56 1.61
N ALA A 57 17.02 -4.40 2.54
CA ALA A 57 17.58 -5.74 2.71
C ALA A 57 17.35 -6.63 1.49
N ALA A 58 16.14 -6.62 0.92
CA ALA A 58 15.83 -7.41 -0.28
C ALA A 58 16.66 -6.95 -1.48
N LYS A 59 16.88 -5.65 -1.66
CA LYS A 59 17.77 -5.10 -2.70
C LYS A 59 19.21 -5.56 -2.50
N THR A 60 19.74 -5.49 -1.28
CA THR A 60 21.09 -6.00 -0.97
C THR A 60 21.22 -7.50 -1.26
N MET A 61 20.20 -8.30 -0.92
CA MET A 61 20.20 -9.72 -1.26
C MET A 61 20.10 -10.00 -2.76
N ALA A 62 19.59 -9.05 -3.55
CA ALA A 62 19.51 -9.15 -5.01
C ALA A 62 20.77 -8.68 -5.74
N GLU A 63 21.75 -8.08 -5.05
CA GLU A 63 23.05 -7.66 -5.63
C GLU A 63 23.88 -8.87 -6.08
N SER A 64 24.96 -8.60 -6.82
CA SER A 64 25.76 -9.59 -7.56
C SER A 64 26.29 -10.78 -6.75
N ASN A 65 26.46 -10.63 -5.43
CA ASN A 65 26.87 -11.70 -4.53
C ASN A 65 25.77 -12.08 -3.50
N GLY A 66 24.57 -11.59 -3.70
CA GLY A 66 23.46 -11.80 -2.78
C GLY A 66 22.73 -13.10 -3.01
N ALA A 67 22.07 -13.60 -1.96
CA ALA A 67 21.32 -14.85 -1.99
C ALA A 67 20.14 -14.83 -2.97
N LEU A 68 19.63 -13.65 -3.33
CA LEU A 68 18.51 -13.47 -4.26
C LEU A 68 18.94 -12.91 -5.63
N ASN A 69 20.23 -12.91 -5.94
CA ASN A 69 20.73 -12.33 -7.19
C ASN A 69 20.08 -12.92 -8.44
N GLN A 70 19.86 -14.23 -8.46
CA GLN A 70 19.21 -14.90 -9.60
C GLN A 70 17.75 -14.47 -9.83
N TYR A 71 17.13 -13.79 -8.89
CA TYR A 71 15.77 -13.26 -8.98
C TYR A 71 15.74 -11.73 -9.16
N ALA A 72 16.90 -11.09 -9.29
CA ALA A 72 17.01 -9.62 -9.30
C ALA A 72 16.16 -8.95 -10.37
N GLU A 73 16.10 -9.53 -11.59
CA GLU A 73 15.30 -9.00 -12.70
C GLU A 73 13.81 -8.91 -12.38
N ASP A 74 13.28 -9.87 -11.63
CA ASP A 74 11.87 -9.89 -11.22
C ASP A 74 11.65 -9.13 -9.90
N LEU A 75 12.58 -9.25 -8.95
CA LEU A 75 12.43 -8.74 -7.60
C LEU A 75 12.59 -7.23 -7.52
N VAL A 76 13.65 -6.66 -8.13
CA VAL A 76 13.95 -5.22 -8.00
C VAL A 76 12.82 -4.33 -8.52
N PRO A 77 12.22 -4.58 -9.69
CA PRO A 77 11.06 -3.79 -10.13
C PRO A 77 9.86 -3.86 -9.17
N LEU A 78 9.59 -5.01 -8.55
CA LEU A 78 8.51 -5.15 -7.57
C LEU A 78 8.80 -4.33 -6.30
N LEU A 79 10.06 -4.30 -5.83
CA LEU A 79 10.48 -3.47 -4.69
C LEU A 79 10.32 -1.98 -4.99
N ASP A 80 10.70 -1.54 -6.18
CA ASP A 80 10.56 -0.14 -6.60
C ASP A 80 9.09 0.27 -6.68
N HIS A 81 8.24 -0.58 -7.23
CA HIS A 81 6.81 -0.34 -7.28
C HIS A 81 6.17 -0.26 -5.89
N LEU A 82 6.59 -1.12 -4.97
CA LEU A 82 6.09 -1.10 -3.58
C LEU A 82 6.51 0.20 -2.88
N THR A 83 7.77 0.61 -3.05
CA THR A 83 8.31 1.86 -2.49
C THR A 83 7.54 3.09 -3.00
N THR A 84 7.33 3.18 -4.31
CA THR A 84 6.59 4.28 -4.94
C THR A 84 5.15 4.40 -4.42
N ARG A 85 4.54 3.28 -4.02
CA ARG A 85 3.15 3.24 -3.52
C ARG A 85 3.03 3.38 -2.02
N SER A 86 4.14 3.47 -1.29
CA SER A 86 4.13 3.55 0.17
C SER A 86 3.41 4.81 0.69
N GLU A 87 3.52 5.94 -0.01
CA GLU A 87 2.84 7.17 0.37
C GLU A 87 1.30 7.02 0.27
N ARG A 88 0.81 6.43 -0.81
CA ARG A 88 -0.63 6.14 -0.94
C ARG A 88 -1.13 5.21 0.15
N ARG A 89 -0.33 4.21 0.51
CA ARG A 89 -0.60 3.33 1.67
C ARG A 89 -0.75 4.14 2.97
N HIS A 90 0.11 5.13 3.20
CA HIS A 90 -0.01 6.00 4.37
C HIS A 90 -1.31 6.81 4.37
N TRP A 91 -1.71 7.38 3.23
CA TRP A 91 -2.99 8.07 3.12
C TRP A 91 -4.17 7.14 3.39
N LEU A 92 -4.20 5.98 2.77
CA LEU A 92 -5.27 5.00 2.94
C LEU A 92 -5.31 4.39 4.33
N ALA A 93 -4.18 4.21 5.02
CA ALA A 93 -4.14 3.65 6.35
C ALA A 93 -4.52 4.66 7.44
N HIS A 94 -4.03 5.89 7.34
CA HIS A 94 -4.06 6.87 8.43
C HIS A 94 -4.87 8.13 8.12
N GLY A 95 -5.29 8.33 6.87
CA GLY A 95 -6.11 9.47 6.49
C GLY A 95 -7.54 9.35 7.00
N PHE A 96 -8.07 10.43 7.57
CA PHE A 96 -9.49 10.55 7.85
C PHE A 96 -10.23 10.77 6.52
N LEU A 97 -11.19 9.90 6.22
CA LEU A 97 -11.92 9.91 4.96
C LEU A 97 -13.21 10.71 5.08
N THR A 98 -13.39 11.67 4.19
CA THR A 98 -14.63 12.42 3.99
C THR A 98 -15.09 12.34 2.55
N PHE A 99 -16.40 12.31 2.36
CA PHE A 99 -17.03 12.48 1.05
C PHE A 99 -17.28 13.96 0.81
N ILE A 100 -16.90 14.47 -0.36
CA ILE A 100 -17.12 15.84 -0.76
C ILE A 100 -17.68 15.92 -2.17
N SER A 101 -18.46 16.97 -2.45
CA SER A 101 -18.84 17.34 -3.81
C SER A 101 -18.18 18.67 -4.15
N ASP A 102 -17.53 18.74 -5.31
CA ASP A 102 -16.99 20.00 -5.79
C ASP A 102 -18.10 20.91 -6.38
N LYS A 103 -17.72 22.15 -6.69
CA LYS A 103 -18.66 23.14 -7.27
C LYS A 103 -19.20 22.74 -8.66
N LYS A 104 -18.59 21.74 -9.31
CA LYS A 104 -18.99 21.22 -10.62
C LYS A 104 -19.86 19.97 -10.51
N GLY A 105 -20.18 19.53 -9.28
CA GLY A 105 -20.98 18.34 -9.02
C GLY A 105 -20.18 17.03 -9.11
N ASN A 106 -18.84 17.08 -9.16
CA ASN A 106 -18.04 15.88 -9.07
C ASN A 106 -17.99 15.38 -7.62
N HIS A 107 -18.00 14.08 -7.47
CA HIS A 107 -17.95 13.44 -6.17
C HIS A 107 -16.52 12.94 -5.91
N LEU A 108 -15.94 13.35 -4.77
CA LEU A 108 -14.58 13.09 -4.39
C LEU A 108 -14.53 12.53 -2.97
N PHE A 109 -13.52 11.71 -2.73
CA PHE A 109 -13.12 11.31 -1.39
C PHE A 109 -11.90 12.12 -0.98
N GLU A 110 -11.98 12.80 0.14
CA GLU A 110 -10.87 13.57 0.69
C GLU A 110 -10.31 12.85 1.91
N PHE A 111 -9.02 12.60 1.87
CA PHE A 111 -8.24 12.04 2.97
C PHE A 111 -7.47 13.17 3.64
N ARG A 112 -7.58 13.27 4.96
CA ARG A 112 -6.90 14.29 5.77
C ARG A 112 -6.00 13.61 6.79
N ARG A 113 -4.77 14.07 6.93
CA ARG A 113 -3.86 13.63 7.98
C ARG A 113 -2.93 14.75 8.42
N TYR A 114 -2.49 14.70 9.66
CA TYR A 114 -1.40 15.55 10.11
C TYR A 114 -0.06 14.91 9.78
N VAL A 115 0.87 15.72 9.29
CA VAL A 115 2.25 15.34 9.01
C VAL A 115 3.15 16.28 9.82
N GLN A 116 4.18 15.71 10.43
CA GLN A 116 5.19 16.50 11.12
C GLN A 116 6.27 16.90 10.12
N GLU A 117 6.45 18.19 9.95
CA GLU A 117 7.55 18.77 9.18
C GLU A 117 8.81 18.94 10.05
N ASP A 118 9.93 19.30 9.42
CA ASP A 118 11.17 19.61 10.09
C ASP A 118 10.94 20.70 11.16
N GLY A 119 11.52 20.51 12.34
CA GLY A 119 11.30 21.38 13.48
C GLY A 119 10.06 21.08 14.33
N GLY A 120 9.34 19.98 14.05
CA GLY A 120 8.23 19.48 14.88
C GLY A 120 6.88 20.15 14.61
N LYS A 121 6.78 21.01 13.59
CA LYS A 121 5.52 21.65 13.19
C LYS A 121 4.57 20.63 12.58
N LEU A 122 3.32 20.61 13.08
CA LEU A 122 2.25 19.79 12.52
C LEU A 122 1.52 20.56 11.41
N VAL A 123 1.43 19.94 10.25
CA VAL A 123 0.72 20.46 9.08
C VAL A 123 -0.40 19.50 8.69
N LEU A 124 -1.61 20.04 8.50
CA LEU A 124 -2.73 19.28 7.97
C LEU A 124 -2.57 19.17 6.45
N MET A 125 -2.39 17.96 5.97
CA MET A 125 -2.35 17.67 4.54
C MET A 125 -3.64 17.01 4.09
N THR A 126 -4.01 17.24 2.83
CA THR A 126 -5.18 16.65 2.20
C THR A 126 -4.79 15.98 0.88
N TRP A 127 -5.44 14.86 0.59
CA TRP A 127 -5.36 14.19 -0.70
C TRP A 127 -6.78 13.85 -1.17
N GLN A 128 -7.07 14.10 -2.42
CA GLN A 128 -8.38 13.84 -3.01
C GLN A 128 -8.28 12.75 -4.07
N ALA A 129 -9.30 11.89 -4.11
CA ALA A 129 -9.41 10.81 -5.07
C ALA A 129 -10.86 10.59 -5.49
N THR A 130 -11.06 10.25 -6.76
CA THR A 130 -12.34 9.72 -7.25
C THR A 130 -12.47 8.23 -6.87
N ILE A 131 -13.66 7.67 -7.05
CA ILE A 131 -13.86 6.23 -6.87
C ILE A 131 -13.03 5.42 -7.88
N ASP A 132 -12.84 5.93 -9.10
CA ASP A 132 -12.03 5.30 -10.14
C ASP A 132 -10.55 5.33 -9.77
N ASP A 133 -10.03 6.42 -9.20
CA ASP A 133 -8.66 6.48 -8.68
C ASP A 133 -8.42 5.42 -7.60
N LEU A 134 -9.40 5.21 -6.71
CA LEU A 134 -9.31 4.19 -5.67
C LEU A 134 -9.37 2.78 -6.26
N GLN A 135 -10.21 2.57 -7.26
CA GLN A 135 -10.32 1.29 -7.98
C GLN A 135 -8.99 0.96 -8.69
N ASP A 136 -8.47 1.89 -9.47
CA ASP A 136 -7.21 1.71 -10.20
C ASP A 136 -6.03 1.44 -9.25
N ALA A 137 -5.99 2.15 -8.12
CA ALA A 137 -4.98 1.93 -7.09
C ALA A 137 -5.07 0.52 -6.48
N ALA A 138 -6.29 0.08 -6.11
CA ALA A 138 -6.53 -1.24 -5.54
C ALA A 138 -6.19 -2.37 -6.53
N ASP A 139 -6.55 -2.20 -7.80
CA ASP A 139 -6.27 -3.19 -8.85
C ASP A 139 -4.77 -3.25 -9.18
N ALA A 140 -4.09 -2.11 -9.19
CA ALA A 140 -2.65 -2.05 -9.41
C ALA A 140 -1.89 -2.79 -8.30
N ILE A 141 -2.14 -2.46 -7.03
CA ILE A 141 -1.43 -3.13 -5.92
C ILE A 141 -1.76 -4.62 -5.85
N ASN A 142 -2.98 -5.02 -6.20
CA ASN A 142 -3.35 -6.43 -6.25
C ASN A 142 -2.56 -7.19 -7.32
N ARG A 143 -2.36 -6.61 -8.51
CA ARG A 143 -1.50 -7.22 -9.56
C ARG A 143 -0.06 -7.39 -9.07
N TYR A 144 0.52 -6.38 -8.39
CA TYR A 144 1.86 -6.47 -7.82
C TYR A 144 1.95 -7.50 -6.71
N CYS A 145 0.96 -7.56 -5.83
CA CYS A 145 0.89 -8.57 -4.79
C CYS A 145 0.87 -9.98 -5.38
N THR A 146 0.05 -10.21 -6.40
CA THR A 146 -0.02 -11.50 -7.10
C THR A 146 1.33 -11.88 -7.73
N ALA A 147 2.02 -10.94 -8.38
CA ALA A 147 3.35 -11.18 -8.95
C ALA A 147 4.38 -11.48 -7.84
N PHE A 148 4.29 -10.76 -6.72
CA PHE A 148 5.19 -10.95 -5.59
C PHE A 148 4.98 -12.31 -4.92
N VAL A 149 3.74 -12.75 -4.73
CA VAL A 149 3.41 -14.10 -4.21
C VAL A 149 4.03 -15.19 -5.10
N LYS A 150 3.85 -15.10 -6.41
CA LYS A 150 4.43 -16.07 -7.36
C LYS A 150 5.96 -16.12 -7.30
N LEU A 151 6.60 -14.94 -7.19
CA LEU A 151 8.05 -14.87 -7.05
C LEU A 151 8.50 -15.46 -5.71
N HIS A 152 7.81 -15.15 -4.62
CA HIS A 152 8.10 -15.69 -3.30
C HIS A 152 7.99 -17.23 -3.26
N GLU A 153 6.91 -17.79 -3.83
CA GLU A 153 6.74 -19.24 -3.96
C GLU A 153 7.87 -19.90 -4.77
N ARG A 154 8.31 -19.23 -5.87
CA ARG A 154 9.45 -19.69 -6.67
C ARG A 154 10.73 -19.70 -5.85
N ILE A 155 11.03 -18.61 -5.13
CA ILE A 155 12.22 -18.50 -4.25
C ILE A 155 12.20 -19.60 -3.20
N TYR A 156 11.06 -19.79 -2.52
CA TYR A 156 10.92 -20.82 -1.47
C TYR A 156 11.24 -22.22 -2.01
N ARG A 157 10.63 -22.58 -3.15
CA ARG A 157 10.83 -23.89 -3.75
C ARG A 157 12.27 -24.10 -4.20
N GLU A 158 12.88 -23.13 -4.90
CA GLU A 158 14.20 -23.26 -5.49
C GLU A 158 15.33 -23.18 -4.43
N GLN A 159 15.15 -22.40 -3.39
CA GLN A 159 16.10 -22.28 -2.29
C GLN A 159 15.80 -23.22 -1.11
N LYS A 160 14.74 -24.02 -1.20
CA LYS A 160 14.34 -24.97 -0.15
C LYS A 160 14.19 -24.30 1.22
N LEU A 161 13.55 -23.15 1.24
CA LEU A 161 13.22 -22.42 2.47
C LEU A 161 11.98 -23.06 3.11
N GLU A 162 12.13 -23.66 4.29
CA GLU A 162 11.03 -24.24 5.07
C GLU A 162 10.78 -23.42 6.35
#